data_24a428c37391ab2e7b248d618ff4cc98
#
_entry.id   24a428c37391ab2e7b248d618ff4cc98
#
_cell.length_a   1.000
_cell.length_b   1.000
_cell.length_c   1.000
_cell.angle_alpha   90.00
_cell.angle_beta   90.00
_cell.angle_gamma   90.00
#
_symmetry.space_group_name_H-M   'P 1'
#
loop_
_entity.id
_entity.type
_entity.pdbx_description
1 polymer ?
#
loop_
_entity_poly.entity_id
_entity_poly.type
_entity_poly.pdbx_seq_one_letter_code
_entity_poly.pdbx_strand_id
1 'polypeptide(L)'
;MRYLTPQQVLFIHARLIATTGGEHGVRDVGLLAAAVARPQATFAGQELYPTLFDKAAALLQSLVQNHPFVDGNKRTGLTAAALFLRQNGWQLQTSYQAVESFTLQVAQGQGSLGSLAEIATWFQQNTIPSP
;
A
#
# COMPACT_ATOMS: atom_id res chain seq x y z
N MET A 1 -14.85 -8.22 3.11
CA MET A 1 -13.59 -7.53 2.77
C MET A 1 -13.90 -6.30 1.94
N ARG A 2 -13.39 -5.15 2.32
CA ARG A 2 -13.55 -3.90 1.58
C ARG A 2 -12.26 -3.57 0.86
N TYR A 3 -12.32 -3.46 -0.46
CA TYR A 3 -11.18 -3.12 -1.30
C TYR A 3 -11.23 -1.66 -1.73
N LEU A 4 -10.05 -1.07 -1.99
CA LEU A 4 -9.98 0.26 -2.56
C LEU A 4 -10.27 0.20 -4.07
N THR A 5 -10.73 1.34 -4.60
CA THR A 5 -10.90 1.54 -6.04
C THR A 5 -9.76 2.41 -6.58
N PRO A 6 -9.48 2.37 -7.89
CA PRO A 6 -8.50 3.29 -8.48
C PRO A 6 -8.83 4.76 -8.20
N GLN A 7 -10.12 5.12 -8.19
CA GLN A 7 -10.56 6.48 -7.92
C GLN A 7 -10.19 6.92 -6.50
N GLN A 8 -10.31 6.03 -5.52
CA GLN A 8 -9.91 6.33 -4.15
C GLN A 8 -8.41 6.57 -4.05
N VAL A 9 -7.60 5.79 -4.74
CA VAL A 9 -6.13 5.97 -4.72
C VAL A 9 -5.74 7.24 -5.45
N LEU A 10 -6.41 7.58 -6.56
CA LEU A 10 -6.22 8.86 -7.25
C LEU A 10 -6.54 10.03 -6.33
N PHE A 11 -7.62 9.95 -5.57
CA PHE A 11 -8.01 10.99 -4.62
C PHE A 11 -6.96 11.16 -3.52
N ILE A 12 -6.48 10.03 -2.95
CA ILE A 12 -5.43 10.04 -1.93
C ILE A 12 -4.18 10.74 -2.47
N HIS A 13 -3.75 10.37 -3.67
CA HIS A 13 -2.57 10.95 -4.30
C HIS A 13 -2.73 12.46 -4.49
N ALA A 14 -3.85 12.90 -5.06
CA ALA A 14 -4.10 14.31 -5.32
C ALA A 14 -4.08 15.13 -4.03
N ARG A 15 -4.69 14.60 -2.95
CA ARG A 15 -4.71 15.27 -1.66
C ARG A 15 -3.31 15.35 -1.03
N LEU A 16 -2.53 14.28 -1.13
CA LEU A 16 -1.17 14.26 -0.57
C LEU A 16 -0.28 15.27 -1.29
N ILE A 17 -0.32 15.30 -2.61
CA ILE A 17 0.47 16.26 -3.39
C ILE A 17 0.05 17.70 -3.05
N ALA A 18 -1.25 17.98 -2.97
CA ALA A 18 -1.75 19.31 -2.65
C ALA A 18 -1.34 19.80 -1.27
N THR A 19 -1.26 18.88 -0.27
CA THR A 19 -0.98 19.25 1.12
C THR A 19 0.49 19.14 1.52
N THR A 20 1.25 18.24 0.90
CA THR A 20 2.66 17.96 1.28
C THR A 20 3.66 18.31 0.19
N GLY A 21 3.20 18.75 -1.00
CA GLY A 21 4.06 19.12 -2.11
C GLY A 21 4.41 17.95 -3.01
N GLY A 22 5.04 18.29 -4.14
CA GLY A 22 5.41 17.33 -5.17
C GLY A 22 4.66 17.61 -6.47
N GLU A 23 4.86 16.74 -7.46
CA GLU A 23 4.26 16.89 -8.77
C GLU A 23 3.01 16.03 -8.92
N HIS A 24 1.95 16.63 -9.46
CA HIS A 24 0.73 15.90 -9.85
C HIS A 24 0.99 15.05 -11.08
N GLY A 25 0.17 14.06 -11.28
CA GLY A 25 0.12 13.29 -12.50
C GLY A 25 0.24 11.79 -12.30
N VAL A 26 -0.42 11.05 -13.18
CA VAL A 26 -0.34 9.60 -13.27
C VAL A 26 0.67 9.28 -14.37
N ARG A 27 1.71 8.52 -14.02
CA ARG A 27 2.71 8.08 -15.00
C ARG A 27 2.19 6.91 -15.83
N ASP A 28 1.47 5.98 -15.20
CA ASP A 28 1.01 4.77 -15.85
C ASP A 28 -0.31 4.31 -15.23
N VAL A 29 -1.41 4.52 -15.97
CA VAL A 29 -2.76 4.15 -15.52
C VAL A 29 -2.90 2.64 -15.38
N GLY A 30 -2.26 1.87 -16.26
CA GLY A 30 -2.30 0.41 -16.20
C GLY A 30 -1.65 -0.14 -14.93
N LEU A 31 -0.52 0.43 -14.52
CA LEU A 31 0.14 0.05 -13.27
C LEU A 31 -0.69 0.42 -12.05
N LEU A 32 -1.38 1.56 -12.10
CA LEU A 32 -2.29 1.95 -11.02
C LEU A 32 -3.45 0.95 -10.88
N ALA A 33 -4.10 0.63 -11.98
CA ALA A 33 -5.21 -0.33 -11.99
C ALA A 33 -4.74 -1.71 -11.51
N ALA A 34 -3.58 -2.17 -11.96
CA ALA A 34 -3.01 -3.45 -11.55
C ALA A 34 -2.69 -3.49 -10.05
N ALA A 35 -2.13 -2.40 -9.50
CA ALA A 35 -1.81 -2.30 -8.08
C ALA A 35 -3.07 -2.41 -7.21
N VAL A 36 -4.12 -1.71 -7.60
CA VAL A 36 -5.38 -1.70 -6.84
C VAL A 36 -6.10 -3.04 -6.93
N ALA A 37 -6.01 -3.73 -8.09
CA ALA A 37 -6.62 -5.03 -8.29
C ALA A 37 -5.85 -6.18 -7.63
N ARG A 38 -4.54 -6.03 -7.42
CA ARG A 38 -3.66 -7.11 -6.95
C ARG A 38 -4.13 -7.79 -5.67
N PRO A 39 -4.64 -7.08 -4.65
CA PRO A 39 -5.12 -7.75 -3.43
C PRO A 39 -6.20 -8.81 -3.66
N GLN A 40 -6.93 -8.72 -4.78
CA GLN A 40 -8.00 -9.66 -5.11
C GLN A 40 -7.55 -10.77 -6.05
N ALA A 41 -6.27 -10.83 -6.41
CA ALA A 41 -5.78 -11.77 -7.39
C ALA A 41 -5.98 -13.23 -6.94
N THR A 42 -6.36 -14.07 -7.88
CA THR A 42 -6.56 -15.50 -7.67
C THR A 42 -5.76 -16.30 -8.69
N PHE A 43 -5.49 -17.55 -8.33
CA PHE A 43 -4.90 -18.53 -9.24
C PHE A 43 -5.56 -19.89 -8.98
N ALA A 44 -6.06 -20.52 -10.02
CA ALA A 44 -6.74 -21.81 -9.94
C ALA A 44 -7.87 -21.83 -8.88
N GLY A 45 -8.61 -20.72 -8.79
CA GLY A 45 -9.72 -20.58 -7.87
C GLY A 45 -9.36 -20.25 -6.42
N GLN A 46 -8.07 -20.03 -6.14
CA GLN A 46 -7.62 -19.71 -4.79
C GLN A 46 -6.99 -18.31 -4.74
N GLU A 47 -7.18 -17.61 -3.62
CA GLU A 47 -6.61 -16.30 -3.42
C GLU A 47 -5.08 -16.39 -3.32
N LEU A 48 -4.37 -15.54 -4.07
CA LEU A 48 -2.92 -15.42 -3.97
C LEU A 48 -2.48 -14.75 -2.67
N TYR A 49 -3.33 -13.88 -2.12
CA TYR A 49 -3.06 -13.12 -0.90
C TYR A 49 -4.20 -13.37 0.08
N PRO A 50 -4.15 -14.50 0.83
CA PRO A 50 -5.33 -14.97 1.58
C PRO A 50 -5.65 -14.14 2.82
N THR A 51 -4.65 -13.55 3.48
CA THR A 51 -4.90 -12.75 4.69
C THR A 51 -5.00 -11.27 4.37
N LEU A 52 -5.64 -10.51 5.27
CA LEU A 52 -5.71 -9.06 5.14
C LEU A 52 -4.32 -8.42 5.06
N PHE A 53 -3.38 -8.91 5.86
CA PHE A 53 -2.02 -8.36 5.88
C PHE A 53 -1.25 -8.69 4.59
N ASP A 54 -1.47 -9.86 4.01
CA ASP A 54 -0.93 -10.20 2.69
C ASP A 54 -1.48 -9.25 1.62
N LYS A 55 -2.77 -8.96 1.68
CA LYS A 55 -3.42 -8.05 0.72
C LYS A 55 -2.90 -6.62 0.85
N ALA A 56 -2.74 -6.14 2.09
CA ALA A 56 -2.17 -4.82 2.34
C ALA A 56 -0.72 -4.74 1.83
N ALA A 57 0.06 -5.80 2.04
CA ALA A 57 1.43 -5.88 1.55
C ALA A 57 1.50 -5.82 0.03
N ALA A 58 0.61 -6.55 -0.66
CA ALA A 58 0.55 -6.55 -2.12
C ALA A 58 0.22 -5.16 -2.67
N LEU A 59 -0.74 -4.48 -2.06
CA LEU A 59 -1.13 -3.12 -2.44
C LEU A 59 0.03 -2.14 -2.27
N LEU A 60 0.64 -2.14 -1.09
CA LEU A 60 1.77 -1.26 -0.79
C LEU A 60 2.94 -1.50 -1.74
N GLN A 61 3.35 -2.76 -1.88
CA GLN A 61 4.49 -3.12 -2.72
C GLN A 61 4.30 -2.64 -4.15
N SER A 62 3.12 -2.86 -4.72
CA SER A 62 2.83 -2.46 -6.10
C SER A 62 2.84 -0.95 -6.28
N LEU A 63 2.22 -0.20 -5.37
CA LEU A 63 2.18 1.27 -5.47
C LEU A 63 3.57 1.89 -5.28
N VAL A 64 4.37 1.33 -4.38
CA VAL A 64 5.68 1.90 -4.03
C VAL A 64 6.75 1.50 -5.03
N GLN A 65 6.74 0.25 -5.54
CA GLN A 65 7.80 -0.25 -6.42
C GLN A 65 7.54 0.00 -7.90
N ASN A 66 6.27 0.00 -8.35
CA ASN A 66 5.94 0.12 -9.75
C ASN A 66 5.75 1.57 -10.23
N HIS A 67 5.72 2.52 -9.31
CA HIS A 67 5.66 3.96 -9.61
C HIS A 67 4.56 4.35 -10.58
N PRO A 68 3.26 4.09 -10.24
CA PRO A 68 2.17 4.50 -11.14
C PRO A 68 2.00 6.01 -11.24
N PHE A 69 2.50 6.77 -10.28
CA PHE A 69 2.43 8.23 -10.28
C PHE A 69 3.77 8.85 -10.66
N VAL A 70 3.74 10.09 -11.11
CA VAL A 70 4.95 10.87 -11.40
C VAL A 70 5.75 11.09 -10.12
N ASP A 71 5.07 11.36 -9.02
CA ASP A 71 5.69 11.67 -7.73
C ASP A 71 4.77 11.19 -6.61
N GLY A 72 5.30 11.04 -5.40
CA GLY A 72 4.51 10.73 -4.22
C GLY A 72 4.08 9.26 -4.12
N ASN A 73 4.74 8.33 -4.78
CA ASN A 73 4.38 6.91 -4.77
C ASN A 73 4.52 6.29 -3.37
N LYS A 74 5.57 6.62 -2.63
CA LYS A 74 5.76 6.09 -1.26
C LYS A 74 4.68 6.58 -0.32
N ARG A 75 4.38 7.87 -0.34
CA ARG A 75 3.34 8.47 0.51
C ARG A 75 1.96 7.92 0.17
N THR A 76 1.65 7.83 -1.11
CA THR A 76 0.37 7.31 -1.58
C THR A 76 0.22 5.83 -1.25
N GLY A 77 1.25 5.04 -1.47
CA GLY A 77 1.22 3.61 -1.17
C GLY A 77 0.97 3.34 0.30
N LEU A 78 1.69 4.03 1.18
CA LEU A 78 1.50 3.87 2.63
C LEU A 78 0.10 4.31 3.07
N THR A 79 -0.37 5.47 2.61
CA THR A 79 -1.69 5.98 2.97
C THR A 79 -2.79 5.06 2.47
N ALA A 80 -2.67 4.55 1.25
CA ALA A 80 -3.63 3.61 0.68
C ALA A 80 -3.67 2.31 1.48
N ALA A 81 -2.51 1.74 1.83
CA ALA A 81 -2.45 0.52 2.63
C ALA A 81 -3.04 0.73 4.02
N ALA A 82 -2.76 1.87 4.66
CA ALA A 82 -3.32 2.21 5.97
C ALA A 82 -4.84 2.35 5.90
N LEU A 83 -5.37 3.01 4.87
CA LEU A 83 -6.81 3.13 4.67
C LEU A 83 -7.46 1.76 4.43
N PHE A 84 -6.83 0.92 3.61
CA PHE A 84 -7.32 -0.42 3.34
C PHE A 84 -7.43 -1.23 4.64
N LEU A 85 -6.39 -1.20 5.47
CA LEU A 85 -6.40 -1.87 6.77
C LEU A 85 -7.52 -1.31 7.65
N ARG A 86 -7.68 0.02 7.71
CA ARG A 86 -8.67 0.66 8.54
C ARG A 86 -10.10 0.32 8.12
N GLN A 87 -10.37 0.27 6.84
CA GLN A 87 -11.68 -0.15 6.32
C GLN A 87 -12.02 -1.58 6.71
N ASN A 88 -11.01 -2.39 7.04
CA ASN A 88 -11.18 -3.79 7.39
C ASN A 88 -10.91 -4.06 8.88
N GLY A 89 -10.98 -3.02 9.71
CA GLY A 89 -10.99 -3.17 11.17
C GLY A 89 -9.64 -3.11 11.85
N TRP A 90 -8.59 -2.62 11.18
CA TRP A 90 -7.23 -2.55 11.75
C TRP A 90 -6.64 -1.18 11.53
N GLN A 91 -5.80 -0.73 12.46
CA GLN A 91 -5.11 0.56 12.32
C GLN A 91 -3.63 0.40 12.66
N LEU A 92 -2.79 1.18 11.97
CA LEU A 92 -1.38 1.24 12.26
C LEU A 92 -1.15 1.82 13.66
N GLN A 93 -0.26 1.18 14.42
CA GLN A 93 0.19 1.70 15.71
C GLN A 93 1.68 1.49 15.84
N THR A 94 2.43 2.54 15.51
CA THR A 94 3.88 2.54 15.55
C THR A 94 4.37 3.98 15.43
N SER A 95 5.69 4.20 15.59
CA SER A 95 6.26 5.54 15.51
C SER A 95 6.35 6.01 14.06
N TYR A 96 6.36 7.33 13.87
CA TYR A 96 6.56 7.94 12.55
C TYR A 96 7.88 7.48 11.92
N GLN A 97 8.96 7.42 12.72
CA GLN A 97 10.26 6.96 12.22
C GLN A 97 10.21 5.51 11.72
N ALA A 98 9.49 4.63 12.44
CA ALA A 98 9.35 3.24 12.03
C ALA A 98 8.61 3.12 10.71
N VAL A 99 7.53 3.90 10.53
CA VAL A 99 6.75 3.93 9.28
C VAL A 99 7.61 4.43 8.12
N GLU A 100 8.36 5.50 8.33
CA GLU A 100 9.20 6.09 7.30
C GLU A 100 10.30 5.14 6.86
N SER A 101 10.98 4.51 7.82
CA SER A 101 12.02 3.51 7.56
C SER A 101 11.46 2.29 6.81
N PHE A 102 10.31 1.79 7.25
CA PHE A 102 9.61 0.68 6.60
C PHE A 102 9.29 0.99 5.14
N THR A 103 8.67 2.14 4.89
CA THR A 103 8.27 2.51 3.53
C THR A 103 9.47 2.65 2.61
N LEU A 104 10.56 3.22 3.10
CA LEU A 104 11.80 3.37 2.33
C LEU A 104 12.40 1.99 1.99
N GLN A 105 12.43 1.06 2.94
CA GLN A 105 12.94 -0.28 2.71
C GLN A 105 12.11 -1.05 1.69
N VAL A 106 10.78 -0.92 1.75
CA VAL A 106 9.89 -1.53 0.73
C VAL A 106 10.18 -0.93 -0.65
N ALA A 107 10.36 0.38 -0.73
CA ALA A 107 10.64 1.06 -1.99
C ALA A 107 11.95 0.57 -2.62
N GLN A 108 12.96 0.33 -1.79
CA GLN A 108 14.26 -0.16 -2.25
C GLN A 108 14.26 -1.65 -2.58
N GLY A 109 13.26 -2.39 -2.10
CA GLY A 109 13.19 -3.84 -2.29
C GLY A 109 14.34 -4.59 -1.65
N GLN A 110 14.90 -4.06 -0.55
CA GLN A 110 16.12 -4.57 0.08
C GLN A 110 15.87 -4.99 1.52
N GLY A 111 16.81 -5.81 2.03
CA GLY A 111 16.79 -6.26 3.41
C GLY A 111 15.63 -7.17 3.69
N SER A 112 15.18 -7.18 4.95
CA SER A 112 14.09 -8.03 5.41
C SER A 112 12.72 -7.61 4.88
N LEU A 113 12.61 -6.46 4.19
CA LEU A 113 11.35 -5.98 3.63
C LEU A 113 11.33 -6.06 2.10
N GLY A 114 12.17 -6.92 1.51
CA GLY A 114 12.17 -7.17 0.08
C GLY A 114 11.05 -8.09 -0.39
N SER A 115 10.55 -8.97 0.47
CA SER A 115 9.51 -9.94 0.11
C SER A 115 8.14 -9.51 0.62
N LEU A 116 7.10 -10.01 -0.06
CA LEU A 116 5.73 -9.75 0.35
C LEU A 116 5.43 -10.30 1.73
N ALA A 117 5.92 -11.50 2.04
CA ALA A 117 5.70 -12.13 3.36
C ALA A 117 6.28 -11.28 4.49
N GLU A 118 7.43 -10.68 4.28
CA GLU A 118 8.07 -9.84 5.29
C GLU A 118 7.32 -8.51 5.48
N ILE A 119 6.80 -7.94 4.40
CA ILE A 119 5.95 -6.75 4.46
C ILE A 119 4.66 -7.06 5.24
N ALA A 120 4.03 -8.19 4.93
CA ALA A 120 2.81 -8.63 5.63
C ALA A 120 3.06 -8.82 7.12
N THR A 121 4.18 -9.44 7.49
CA THR A 121 4.58 -9.62 8.88
C THR A 121 4.75 -8.29 9.59
N TRP A 122 5.38 -7.31 8.92
CA TRP A 122 5.54 -5.98 9.50
C TRP A 122 4.18 -5.32 9.79
N PHE A 123 3.22 -5.42 8.85
CA PHE A 123 1.88 -4.90 9.08
C PHE A 123 1.22 -5.60 10.27
N GLN A 124 1.34 -6.93 10.35
CA GLN A 124 0.75 -7.68 11.45
C GLN A 124 1.31 -7.24 12.81
N GLN A 125 2.61 -6.98 12.88
CA GLN A 125 3.28 -6.59 14.12
C GLN A 125 3.04 -5.12 14.50
N ASN A 126 2.61 -4.28 13.57
CA ASN A 126 2.49 -2.84 13.77
C ASN A 126 1.06 -2.32 13.62
N THR A 127 0.07 -3.20 13.73
CA THR A 127 -1.34 -2.83 13.71
C THR A 127 -2.06 -3.41 14.92
N ILE A 128 -3.13 -2.73 15.29
CA ILE A 128 -4.04 -3.18 16.34
C ILE A 128 -5.48 -3.13 15.79
N PRO A 129 -6.42 -3.87 16.40
CA PRO A 129 -7.82 -3.72 16.00
C PRO A 129 -8.26 -2.27 16.13
N SER A 130 -9.00 -1.80 15.12
CA SER A 130 -9.57 -0.46 15.13
C SER A 130 -10.82 -0.43 15.99
N PRO A 131 -11.00 0.60 16.85
CA PRO A 131 -12.21 0.72 17.67
C PRO A 131 -13.47 0.95 16.84
#